data_744a6a769ee12b7313b319490fd33d78
#
_entry.id   744a6a769ee12b7313b319490fd33d78
#
_cell.length_a   1.000
_cell.length_b   1.000
_cell.length_c   1.000
_cell.angle_alpha   90.00
_cell.angle_beta   90.00
_cell.angle_gamma   90.00
#
_symmetry.space_group_name_H-M   'P 1'
#
loop_
_entity.id
_entity.type
_entity.pdbx_description
1 polymer ?
#
loop_
_entity_poly.entity_id
_entity_poly.type
_entity_poly.pdbx_seq_one_letter_code
_entity_poly.pdbx_strand_id
1 'polypeptide(L)'
;MFILGGCTSTKLTIPEYIPVYVEAKPSKLLQIPYPIVLLHGLGQKASVWDKHAIKFYEKDLGLKHAGILKPSKKGIYLDQKGSSSTMDFFTVQFSNPTDSVEGWTKELEQCIAFVREKTGAEKVILIGYSMGGLTGRHYLTKHVKDHHVQRLITIGSPHQGSAFAKVYNWKTAVNKSLQDGKESFLKPIVEQASELIRKAEDDVPFDSPAIRDLRRAQDGGWFIEKSGNREHPLDVEYISVIGDVDIMKELSVLNKSGAKELFRRIMGLLGMGVESLFEGGDGVVSASSQTINELPWFRSQPGRQRISQTIKLSSVHEEHLKNSSEIQKLSLEDQPEFKGAEFFRNADSDELLLILEYTDYLPKDGCSVNIEFKQNGKSFTKQISPKDIALVSTSSGLVKRCAIEIPKSIEISSAFESSIIIKNAFGRQCTAVKSWRGI
;
A
#
# COMPACT_ATOMS: atom_id res chain seq x y z
N MET A 1 -19.55 -40.62 57.26
CA MET A 1 -20.53 -40.46 56.21
C MET A 1 -19.82 -39.65 55.13
N PHE A 2 -19.15 -40.34 54.21
CA PHE A 2 -18.43 -39.70 53.09
C PHE A 2 -19.41 -39.51 51.91
N ILE A 3 -19.66 -38.29 51.55
CA ILE A 3 -20.44 -37.96 50.36
C ILE A 3 -19.46 -37.97 49.19
N LEU A 4 -19.52 -38.99 48.37
CA LEU A 4 -18.85 -39.03 47.06
C LEU A 4 -19.57 -38.08 46.14
N GLY A 5 -18.99 -36.90 45.89
CA GLY A 5 -19.42 -35.98 44.83
C GLY A 5 -19.07 -36.59 43.47
N GLY A 6 -20.10 -37.07 42.76
CA GLY A 6 -19.93 -37.53 41.38
C GLY A 6 -19.49 -36.39 40.49
N CYS A 7 -18.30 -36.49 39.89
CA CYS A 7 -17.92 -35.70 38.71
C CYS A 7 -18.82 -36.09 37.54
N THR A 8 -19.82 -35.30 37.25
CA THR A 8 -20.52 -35.37 36.00
C THR A 8 -19.57 -34.85 34.93
N SER A 9 -18.99 -35.74 34.11
CA SER A 9 -18.29 -35.34 32.88
C SER A 9 -19.31 -34.69 31.98
N THR A 10 -19.30 -33.39 31.90
CA THR A 10 -20.01 -32.68 30.84
C THR A 10 -19.37 -33.10 29.51
N LYS A 11 -20.06 -33.97 28.75
CA LYS A 11 -19.73 -34.24 27.35
C LYS A 11 -19.71 -32.89 26.68
N LEU A 12 -18.56 -32.46 26.15
CA LEU A 12 -18.45 -31.33 25.27
C LEU A 12 -19.34 -31.62 24.06
N THR A 13 -20.41 -30.87 23.92
CA THR A 13 -21.30 -30.98 22.75
C THR A 13 -20.57 -30.26 21.60
N ILE A 14 -20.12 -31.02 20.60
CA ILE A 14 -19.55 -30.45 19.37
C ILE A 14 -20.68 -29.81 18.58
N PRO A 15 -20.58 -28.50 18.28
CA PRO A 15 -21.64 -27.83 17.53
C PRO A 15 -21.73 -28.35 16.09
N GLU A 16 -22.93 -28.34 15.55
CA GLU A 16 -23.20 -28.68 14.16
C GLU A 16 -22.66 -27.59 13.22
N TYR A 17 -21.91 -27.97 12.20
CA TYR A 17 -21.45 -27.05 11.16
C TYR A 17 -22.58 -26.88 10.13
N ILE A 18 -23.23 -25.75 10.20
CA ILE A 18 -24.10 -25.27 9.13
C ILE A 18 -23.18 -24.45 8.21
N PRO A 19 -22.92 -24.88 6.97
CA PRO A 19 -22.21 -24.05 6.01
C PRO A 19 -23.02 -22.77 5.80
N VAL A 20 -22.63 -21.71 6.47
CA VAL A 20 -23.23 -20.42 6.21
C VAL A 20 -22.66 -19.96 4.87
N TYR A 21 -23.30 -20.36 3.79
CA TYR A 21 -23.22 -19.66 2.53
C TYR A 21 -23.91 -18.31 2.70
N VAL A 22 -23.29 -17.44 3.46
CA VAL A 22 -23.62 -16.04 3.30
C VAL A 22 -23.05 -15.70 1.94
N GLU A 23 -23.88 -15.81 0.91
CA GLU A 23 -23.68 -15.03 -0.31
C GLU A 23 -23.56 -13.59 0.16
N ALA A 24 -22.34 -13.16 0.44
CA ALA A 24 -22.05 -11.76 0.66
C ALA A 24 -22.64 -11.08 -0.56
N LYS A 25 -23.52 -10.13 -0.35
CA LYS A 25 -24.14 -9.39 -1.46
C LYS A 25 -23.02 -9.01 -2.41
N PRO A 26 -23.10 -9.33 -3.71
CA PRO A 26 -22.01 -9.16 -4.68
C PRO A 26 -21.32 -7.80 -4.59
N SER A 27 -22.08 -6.73 -4.26
CA SER A 27 -21.58 -5.36 -4.08
C SER A 27 -20.65 -5.14 -2.88
N LYS A 28 -20.47 -6.12 -2.00
CA LYS A 28 -19.62 -6.04 -0.82
C LYS A 28 -18.52 -7.10 -0.82
N LEU A 29 -18.40 -7.88 -1.86
CA LEU A 29 -17.44 -8.96 -1.96
C LEU A 29 -16.08 -8.42 -2.40
N LEU A 30 -15.09 -8.58 -1.55
CA LEU A 30 -13.68 -8.35 -1.86
C LEU A 30 -12.97 -9.70 -1.97
N GLN A 31 -12.01 -9.81 -2.86
CA GLN A 31 -11.10 -10.95 -2.92
C GLN A 31 -9.95 -10.82 -1.92
N ILE A 32 -9.73 -9.62 -1.42
CA ILE A 32 -8.67 -9.23 -0.47
C ILE A 32 -9.31 -8.54 0.74
N PRO A 33 -8.68 -8.58 1.95
CA PRO A 33 -9.26 -8.02 3.17
C PRO A 33 -9.53 -6.53 3.11
N TYR A 34 -8.68 -5.77 2.42
CA TYR A 34 -8.77 -4.32 2.33
C TYR A 34 -8.65 -3.86 0.88
N PRO A 35 -9.59 -3.05 0.35
CA PRO A 35 -9.50 -2.51 -0.99
C PRO A 35 -8.30 -1.56 -1.11
N ILE A 36 -7.68 -1.57 -2.30
CA ILE A 36 -6.52 -0.72 -2.59
C ILE A 36 -6.98 0.56 -3.28
N VAL A 37 -6.44 1.70 -2.86
CA VAL A 37 -6.70 3.02 -3.45
C VAL A 37 -5.40 3.62 -3.96
N LEU A 38 -5.32 3.87 -5.27
CA LEU A 38 -4.13 4.36 -5.97
C LEU A 38 -4.23 5.87 -6.21
N LEU A 39 -3.23 6.63 -5.74
CA LEU A 39 -3.17 8.09 -5.79
C LEU A 39 -2.03 8.53 -6.73
N HIS A 40 -2.37 9.29 -7.78
CA HIS A 40 -1.39 9.82 -8.75
C HIS A 40 -0.55 10.97 -8.18
N GLY A 41 0.54 11.33 -8.86
CA GLY A 41 1.41 12.46 -8.54
C GLY A 41 0.92 13.80 -9.10
N LEU A 42 1.70 14.85 -8.79
CA LEU A 42 1.47 16.21 -9.27
C LEU A 42 1.35 16.28 -10.80
N GLY A 43 0.36 17.01 -11.31
CA GLY A 43 0.15 17.21 -12.74
C GLY A 43 -0.34 15.97 -13.51
N GLN A 44 -0.49 14.83 -12.84
CA GLN A 44 -0.84 13.56 -13.47
C GLN A 44 -2.34 13.28 -13.43
N LYS A 45 -2.71 12.13 -14.00
CA LYS A 45 -4.07 11.59 -14.05
C LYS A 45 -4.07 10.15 -13.53
N ALA A 46 -5.26 9.64 -13.21
CA ALA A 46 -5.43 8.24 -12.79
C ALA A 46 -4.81 7.23 -13.77
N SER A 47 -4.75 7.59 -15.08
CA SER A 47 -4.18 6.74 -16.13
C SER A 47 -2.68 6.42 -15.96
N VAL A 48 -1.96 7.10 -15.08
CA VAL A 48 -0.55 6.76 -14.77
C VAL A 48 -0.42 5.32 -14.25
N TRP A 49 -1.49 4.78 -13.70
CA TRP A 49 -1.54 3.42 -13.15
C TRP A 49 -1.89 2.34 -14.19
N ASP A 50 -2.41 2.72 -15.38
CA ASP A 50 -2.99 1.77 -16.35
C ASP A 50 -2.00 0.70 -16.84
N LYS A 51 -0.78 1.12 -17.19
CA LYS A 51 0.23 0.23 -17.80
C LYS A 51 0.93 -0.70 -16.80
N HIS A 52 0.89 -0.35 -15.54
CA HIS A 52 1.69 -0.99 -14.51
C HIS A 52 0.83 -1.61 -13.42
N ALA A 53 0.35 -0.83 -12.46
CA ALA A 53 -0.39 -1.33 -11.32
C ALA A 53 -1.68 -2.06 -11.72
N ILE A 54 -2.51 -1.46 -12.58
CA ILE A 54 -3.77 -2.07 -13.00
C ILE A 54 -3.50 -3.38 -13.72
N LYS A 55 -2.53 -3.40 -14.64
CA LYS A 55 -2.16 -4.63 -15.35
C LYS A 55 -1.73 -5.74 -14.39
N PHE A 56 -0.89 -5.42 -13.41
CA PHE A 56 -0.42 -6.39 -12.42
C PHE A 56 -1.58 -6.94 -11.57
N TYR A 57 -2.41 -6.06 -11.02
CA TYR A 57 -3.54 -6.49 -10.18
C TYR A 57 -4.55 -7.32 -10.96
N GLU A 58 -4.91 -6.91 -12.17
CA GLU A 58 -5.92 -7.63 -12.97
C GLU A 58 -5.39 -8.90 -13.60
N LYS A 59 -4.21 -8.85 -14.24
CA LYS A 59 -3.71 -9.98 -15.03
C LYS A 59 -2.96 -11.00 -14.19
N ASP A 60 -2.13 -10.53 -13.27
CA ASP A 60 -1.25 -11.42 -12.53
C ASP A 60 -1.92 -11.93 -11.24
N LEU A 61 -2.84 -11.16 -10.64
CA LEU A 61 -3.52 -11.52 -9.40
C LEU A 61 -5.03 -11.76 -9.55
N GLY A 62 -5.63 -11.45 -10.70
CA GLY A 62 -7.06 -11.64 -10.93
C GLY A 62 -7.97 -10.68 -10.15
N LEU A 63 -7.40 -9.65 -9.49
CA LEU A 63 -8.17 -8.63 -8.79
C LEU A 63 -8.99 -7.78 -9.75
N LYS A 64 -10.04 -7.13 -9.27
CA LYS A 64 -10.95 -6.35 -10.10
C LYS A 64 -10.81 -4.86 -9.84
N HIS A 65 -10.50 -4.11 -10.90
CA HIS A 65 -10.52 -2.65 -10.90
C HIS A 65 -11.96 -2.16 -10.87
N ALA A 66 -12.37 -1.55 -9.76
CA ALA A 66 -13.72 -1.03 -9.59
C ALA A 66 -13.98 0.22 -10.45
N GLY A 67 -12.91 0.96 -10.78
CA GLY A 67 -12.99 2.16 -11.61
C GLY A 67 -12.24 3.36 -11.03
N ILE A 68 -12.48 4.52 -11.65
CA ILE A 68 -11.83 5.78 -11.28
C ILE A 68 -12.76 6.58 -10.37
N LEU A 69 -12.30 6.89 -9.18
CA LEU A 69 -12.97 7.81 -8.24
C LEU A 69 -12.69 9.25 -8.68
N LYS A 70 -13.74 9.99 -8.99
CA LYS A 70 -13.69 11.41 -9.40
C LYS A 70 -14.41 12.27 -8.37
N PRO A 71 -13.67 12.91 -7.44
CA PRO A 71 -14.26 13.84 -6.47
C PRO A 71 -14.90 15.04 -7.17
N SER A 72 -16.02 15.51 -6.63
CA SER A 72 -16.71 16.71 -7.08
C SER A 72 -17.45 17.37 -5.93
N LYS A 73 -17.96 18.59 -6.14
CA LYS A 73 -18.80 19.29 -5.16
C LYS A 73 -20.11 18.54 -4.80
N LYS A 74 -20.53 17.59 -5.66
CA LYS A 74 -21.73 16.78 -5.45
C LYS A 74 -21.44 15.41 -4.81
N GLY A 75 -20.20 15.13 -4.46
CA GLY A 75 -19.73 13.84 -3.94
C GLY A 75 -18.83 13.12 -4.93
N ILE A 76 -18.62 11.82 -4.70
CA ILE A 76 -17.74 10.99 -5.52
C ILE A 76 -18.52 10.39 -6.70
N TYR A 77 -18.04 10.62 -7.90
CA TYR A 77 -18.46 9.90 -9.09
C TYR A 77 -17.50 8.73 -9.34
N LEU A 78 -18.04 7.51 -9.42
CA LEU A 78 -17.28 6.33 -9.81
C LEU A 78 -17.41 6.11 -11.32
N ASP A 79 -16.34 6.35 -12.06
CA ASP A 79 -16.24 6.00 -13.49
C ASP A 79 -15.87 4.51 -13.60
N GLN A 80 -16.93 3.69 -13.63
CA GLN A 80 -16.81 2.24 -13.54
C GLN A 80 -16.43 1.65 -14.89
N LYS A 81 -15.38 0.82 -14.91
CA LYS A 81 -14.97 0.07 -16.10
C LYS A 81 -15.52 -1.37 -16.03
N GLY A 82 -16.75 -1.56 -16.54
CA GLY A 82 -17.39 -2.88 -16.60
C GLY A 82 -18.25 -3.22 -15.39
N SER A 83 -18.97 -4.37 -15.45
CA SER A 83 -19.72 -4.92 -14.34
C SER A 83 -18.90 -6.02 -13.67
N SER A 84 -18.33 -5.75 -12.50
CA SER A 84 -17.67 -6.76 -11.70
C SER A 84 -18.46 -7.04 -10.43
N SER A 85 -18.43 -8.30 -9.97
CA SER A 85 -19.00 -8.69 -8.68
C SER A 85 -18.15 -8.28 -7.49
N THR A 86 -16.87 -7.91 -7.72
CA THR A 86 -15.91 -7.49 -6.69
C THR A 86 -15.31 -6.13 -7.03
N MET A 87 -14.86 -5.41 -6.03
CA MET A 87 -14.32 -4.05 -6.10
C MET A 87 -13.00 -3.97 -5.33
N ASP A 88 -11.97 -4.71 -5.81
CA ASP A 88 -10.75 -4.94 -5.03
C ASP A 88 -9.83 -3.72 -5.00
N PHE A 89 -9.82 -2.91 -6.06
CA PHE A 89 -9.00 -1.70 -6.09
C PHE A 89 -9.61 -0.58 -6.92
N PHE A 90 -9.19 0.64 -6.61
CA PHE A 90 -9.68 1.89 -7.17
C PHE A 90 -8.51 2.79 -7.55
N THR A 91 -8.70 3.65 -8.55
CA THR A 91 -7.77 4.76 -8.83
C THR A 91 -8.48 6.08 -8.55
N VAL A 92 -7.77 7.07 -8.03
CA VAL A 92 -8.29 8.41 -7.79
C VAL A 92 -7.86 9.34 -8.91
N GLN A 93 -8.80 10.13 -9.42
CA GLN A 93 -8.53 11.28 -10.27
C GLN A 93 -8.91 12.54 -9.50
N PHE A 94 -7.93 13.20 -8.89
CA PHE A 94 -8.17 14.47 -8.20
C PHE A 94 -8.73 15.52 -9.15
N SER A 95 -9.64 16.34 -8.67
CA SER A 95 -10.38 17.32 -9.50
C SER A 95 -9.48 18.37 -10.12
N ASN A 96 -8.46 18.82 -9.39
CA ASN A 96 -7.41 19.71 -9.88
C ASN A 96 -6.03 19.05 -9.64
N PRO A 97 -5.31 18.64 -10.70
CA PRO A 97 -4.03 17.94 -10.58
C PRO A 97 -2.90 18.81 -10.02
N THR A 98 -3.12 20.11 -9.83
CA THR A 98 -2.13 21.07 -9.30
C THR A 98 -2.62 21.79 -8.03
N ASP A 99 -3.68 21.30 -7.41
CA ASP A 99 -4.16 21.84 -6.14
C ASP A 99 -3.21 21.51 -4.97
N SER A 100 -3.45 22.15 -3.84
CA SER A 100 -2.71 21.93 -2.61
C SER A 100 -2.85 20.50 -2.08
N VAL A 101 -1.87 20.07 -1.29
CA VAL A 101 -1.96 18.79 -0.55
C VAL A 101 -3.19 18.76 0.36
N GLU A 102 -3.55 19.89 0.95
CA GLU A 102 -4.77 20.04 1.76
C GLU A 102 -6.04 19.82 0.93
N GLY A 103 -6.11 20.40 -0.30
CA GLY A 103 -7.22 20.21 -1.22
C GLY A 103 -7.40 18.74 -1.60
N TRP A 104 -6.32 18.08 -2.02
CA TRP A 104 -6.31 16.65 -2.31
C TRP A 104 -6.66 15.79 -1.10
N THR A 105 -6.24 16.19 0.10
CA THR A 105 -6.57 15.46 1.33
C THR A 105 -8.07 15.43 1.59
N LYS A 106 -8.76 16.56 1.39
CA LYS A 106 -10.24 16.62 1.52
C LYS A 106 -10.95 15.74 0.48
N GLU A 107 -10.43 15.68 -0.73
CA GLU A 107 -10.96 14.79 -1.76
C GLU A 107 -10.68 13.31 -1.44
N LEU A 108 -9.50 12.99 -0.92
CA LEU A 108 -9.14 11.65 -0.49
C LEU A 108 -10.03 11.16 0.66
N GLU A 109 -10.36 12.02 1.63
CA GLU A 109 -11.29 11.70 2.71
C GLU A 109 -12.64 11.22 2.17
N GLN A 110 -13.20 11.94 1.20
CA GLN A 110 -14.43 11.54 0.53
C GLN A 110 -14.27 10.21 -0.23
N CYS A 111 -13.15 10.01 -0.91
CA CYS A 111 -12.86 8.76 -1.62
C CYS A 111 -12.80 7.57 -0.66
N ILE A 112 -12.11 7.68 0.47
CA ILE A 112 -12.00 6.61 1.47
C ILE A 112 -13.38 6.28 2.04
N ALA A 113 -14.19 7.29 2.41
CA ALA A 113 -15.53 7.08 2.90
C ALA A 113 -16.41 6.36 1.87
N PHE A 114 -16.36 6.78 0.61
CA PHE A 114 -17.08 6.14 -0.50
C PHE A 114 -16.67 4.68 -0.71
N VAL A 115 -15.34 4.39 -0.75
CA VAL A 115 -14.82 3.02 -0.94
C VAL A 115 -15.30 2.11 0.18
N ARG A 116 -15.23 2.57 1.42
CA ARG A 116 -15.69 1.81 2.59
C ARG A 116 -17.19 1.51 2.54
N GLU A 117 -17.99 2.52 2.19
CA GLU A 117 -19.44 2.35 2.03
C GLU A 117 -19.76 1.30 0.94
N LYS A 118 -19.10 1.38 -0.21
CA LYS A 118 -19.36 0.50 -1.35
C LYS A 118 -18.89 -0.94 -1.11
N THR A 119 -17.73 -1.11 -0.49
CA THR A 119 -17.11 -2.42 -0.29
C THR A 119 -17.49 -3.07 1.03
N GLY A 120 -17.95 -2.29 2.02
CA GLY A 120 -18.17 -2.74 3.39
C GLY A 120 -16.87 -2.97 4.17
N ALA A 121 -15.72 -2.60 3.62
CA ALA A 121 -14.43 -2.76 4.28
C ALA A 121 -14.27 -1.78 5.44
N GLU A 122 -13.64 -2.23 6.52
CA GLU A 122 -13.33 -1.37 7.67
C GLU A 122 -12.20 -0.39 7.36
N LYS A 123 -11.16 -0.86 6.65
CA LYS A 123 -9.96 -0.10 6.30
C LYS A 123 -9.66 -0.22 4.80
N VAL A 124 -8.78 0.65 4.31
CA VAL A 124 -8.23 0.62 2.95
C VAL A 124 -6.70 0.52 2.96
N ILE A 125 -6.10 0.13 1.86
CA ILE A 125 -4.66 0.26 1.61
C ILE A 125 -4.47 1.45 0.65
N LEU A 126 -3.63 2.40 1.03
CA LEU A 126 -3.29 3.54 0.19
C LEU A 126 -1.94 3.32 -0.49
N ILE A 127 -1.88 3.57 -1.78
CA ILE A 127 -0.61 3.63 -2.53
C ILE A 127 -0.55 4.98 -3.23
N GLY A 128 0.41 5.81 -2.84
CA GLY A 128 0.57 7.15 -3.38
C GLY A 128 1.91 7.34 -4.07
N TYR A 129 1.86 7.78 -5.31
CA TYR A 129 3.03 8.17 -6.08
C TYR A 129 3.32 9.66 -5.91
N SER A 130 4.59 10.02 -5.62
CA SER A 130 5.02 11.41 -5.51
C SER A 130 4.13 12.22 -4.54
N MET A 131 3.53 13.31 -4.97
CA MET A 131 2.60 14.12 -4.16
C MET A 131 1.39 13.31 -3.66
N GLY A 132 0.95 12.26 -4.37
CA GLY A 132 -0.12 11.37 -3.90
C GLY A 132 0.22 10.66 -2.60
N GLY A 133 1.49 10.24 -2.40
CA GLY A 133 1.93 9.66 -1.13
C GLY A 133 2.02 10.68 0.00
N LEU A 134 2.43 11.91 -0.31
CA LEU A 134 2.39 13.02 0.65
C LEU A 134 0.95 13.34 1.08
N THR A 135 -0.01 13.30 0.14
CA THR A 135 -1.44 13.45 0.41
C THR A 135 -1.96 12.36 1.34
N GLY A 136 -1.63 11.09 1.07
CA GLY A 136 -2.00 9.96 1.93
C GLY A 136 -1.44 10.12 3.35
N ARG A 137 -0.17 10.52 3.48
CA ARG A 137 0.43 10.82 4.78
C ARG A 137 -0.26 11.99 5.48
N HIS A 138 -0.55 13.08 4.77
CA HIS A 138 -1.22 14.24 5.35
C HIS A 138 -2.63 13.90 5.84
N TYR A 139 -3.37 13.09 5.09
CA TYR A 139 -4.65 12.55 5.52
C TYR A 139 -4.54 11.86 6.88
N LEU A 140 -3.56 10.97 7.05
CA LEU A 140 -3.33 10.26 8.31
C LEU A 140 -3.03 11.19 9.49
N THR A 141 -2.28 12.28 9.27
CA THR A 141 -2.01 13.27 10.33
C THR A 141 -3.22 14.10 10.74
N LYS A 142 -4.27 14.13 9.93
CA LYS A 142 -5.54 14.80 10.24
C LYS A 142 -6.54 13.86 10.90
N HIS A 143 -6.44 12.57 10.65
CA HIS A 143 -7.36 11.54 11.09
C HIS A 143 -6.66 10.48 11.94
N VAL A 144 -5.88 10.91 12.95
CA VAL A 144 -5.04 9.99 13.75
C VAL A 144 -5.82 8.84 14.38
N LYS A 145 -7.08 9.05 14.75
CA LYS A 145 -7.92 8.03 15.41
C LYS A 145 -8.91 7.35 14.45
N ASP A 146 -9.38 8.07 13.43
CA ASP A 146 -10.46 7.62 12.53
C ASP A 146 -10.00 7.56 11.07
N HIS A 147 -8.75 7.14 10.84
CA HIS A 147 -8.14 7.15 9.50
C HIS A 147 -8.64 6.06 8.57
N HIS A 148 -9.09 4.92 9.10
CA HIS A 148 -9.54 3.77 8.29
C HIS A 148 -8.52 3.29 7.23
N VAL A 149 -7.24 3.38 7.54
CA VAL A 149 -6.14 2.93 6.68
C VAL A 149 -5.38 1.82 7.36
N GLN A 150 -5.16 0.71 6.68
CA GLN A 150 -4.36 -0.41 7.16
C GLN A 150 -2.88 -0.21 6.83
N ARG A 151 -2.60 0.27 5.63
CA ARG A 151 -1.24 0.43 5.11
C ARG A 151 -1.15 1.65 4.21
N LEU A 152 -0.06 2.41 4.34
CA LEU A 152 0.30 3.49 3.43
C LEU A 152 1.62 3.16 2.75
N ILE A 153 1.58 3.00 1.42
CA ILE A 153 2.78 2.85 0.59
C ILE A 153 3.00 4.16 -0.16
N THR A 154 4.16 4.76 0.02
CA THR A 154 4.57 5.97 -0.67
C THR A 154 5.69 5.68 -1.64
N ILE A 155 5.60 6.19 -2.86
CA ILE A 155 6.54 5.91 -3.95
C ILE A 155 7.14 7.24 -4.40
N GLY A 156 8.44 7.45 -4.16
CA GLY A 156 9.13 8.69 -4.50
C GLY A 156 8.51 9.94 -3.89
N SER A 157 7.89 9.85 -2.71
CA SER A 157 7.07 10.94 -2.14
C SER A 157 7.93 11.96 -1.39
N PRO A 158 7.77 13.26 -1.65
CA PRO A 158 8.59 14.31 -1.04
C PRO A 158 8.12 14.67 0.38
N HIS A 159 8.34 13.79 1.35
CA HIS A 159 7.90 13.98 2.74
C HIS A 159 8.54 15.17 3.44
N GLN A 160 9.74 15.56 3.02
CA GLN A 160 10.45 16.76 3.47
C GLN A 160 10.58 17.82 2.35
N GLY A 161 9.76 17.68 1.30
CA GLY A 161 9.75 18.56 0.15
C GLY A 161 10.76 18.17 -0.92
N SER A 162 10.76 18.94 -2.01
CA SER A 162 11.65 18.75 -3.16
C SER A 162 12.41 20.03 -3.48
N ALA A 163 13.69 19.90 -3.77
CA ALA A 163 14.50 21.00 -4.30
C ALA A 163 13.95 21.53 -5.64
N PHE A 164 13.34 20.66 -6.41
CA PHE A 164 12.71 21.03 -7.69
C PHE A 164 11.57 22.03 -7.55
N ALA A 165 10.86 22.06 -6.42
CA ALA A 165 9.82 23.06 -6.17
C ALA A 165 10.36 24.51 -6.15
N LYS A 166 11.66 24.69 -5.88
CA LYS A 166 12.35 25.99 -6.00
C LYS A 166 12.72 26.31 -7.45
N VAL A 167 13.12 25.31 -8.22
CA VAL A 167 13.54 25.46 -9.64
C VAL A 167 12.38 25.93 -10.51
N TYR A 168 11.17 25.55 -10.22
CA TYR A 168 9.98 26.04 -10.92
C TYR A 168 9.86 27.56 -10.92
N ASN A 169 10.06 28.21 -9.77
CA ASN A 169 10.04 29.66 -9.68
C ASN A 169 11.17 30.31 -10.47
N TRP A 170 12.31 29.63 -10.58
CA TRP A 170 13.48 30.15 -11.28
C TRP A 170 13.28 30.19 -12.80
N LYS A 171 12.66 29.18 -13.41
CA LYS A 171 12.34 29.16 -14.85
C LYS A 171 11.56 30.42 -15.26
N THR A 172 10.59 30.81 -14.44
CA THR A 172 9.83 32.06 -14.68
C THR A 172 10.72 33.31 -14.58
N ALA A 173 11.61 33.38 -13.59
CA ALA A 173 12.53 34.50 -13.43
C ALA A 173 13.53 34.60 -14.57
N VAL A 174 14.07 33.47 -15.02
CA VAL A 174 15.02 33.42 -16.15
C VAL A 174 14.33 33.71 -17.47
N ASN A 175 13.17 33.13 -17.75
CA ASN A 175 12.42 33.45 -18.97
C ASN A 175 12.06 34.93 -19.04
N LYS A 176 11.72 35.54 -17.90
CA LYS A 176 11.48 36.99 -17.82
C LYS A 176 12.75 37.78 -18.12
N SER A 177 13.90 37.37 -17.50
CA SER A 177 15.20 38.05 -17.75
C SER A 177 15.66 37.88 -19.20
N LEU A 178 15.39 36.77 -19.87
CA LEU A 178 15.70 36.53 -21.28
C LEU A 178 14.79 37.36 -22.21
N GLN A 179 13.52 37.53 -21.84
CA GLN A 179 12.60 38.43 -22.57
C GLN A 179 13.01 39.90 -22.46
N ASP A 180 13.55 40.28 -21.31
CA ASP A 180 14.06 41.63 -21.04
C ASP A 180 15.43 41.91 -21.68
N GLY A 181 15.99 40.95 -22.44
CA GLY A 181 17.20 41.12 -23.30
C GLY A 181 18.52 41.28 -22.52
N LYS A 182 18.56 41.00 -21.22
CA LYS A 182 19.69 41.35 -20.36
C LYS A 182 20.86 40.34 -20.33
N GLU A 183 20.69 39.09 -20.79
CA GLU A 183 21.75 38.09 -20.69
C GLU A 183 21.69 37.03 -21.80
N SER A 184 22.07 37.42 -23.04
CA SER A 184 22.01 36.50 -24.20
C SER A 184 22.93 35.28 -24.11
N PHE A 185 23.98 35.31 -23.27
CA PHE A 185 24.90 34.17 -23.09
C PHE A 185 24.31 33.03 -22.28
N LEU A 186 23.25 33.27 -21.48
CA LEU A 186 22.56 32.26 -20.70
C LEU A 186 21.52 31.45 -21.51
N LYS A 187 21.13 31.98 -22.67
CA LYS A 187 20.09 31.43 -23.51
C LYS A 187 20.29 29.93 -23.84
N PRO A 188 21.47 29.47 -24.33
CA PRO A 188 21.68 28.05 -24.61
C PRO A 188 21.62 27.14 -23.36
N ILE A 189 22.06 27.68 -22.21
CA ILE A 189 22.08 26.96 -20.92
C ILE A 189 20.65 26.78 -20.44
N VAL A 190 19.85 27.82 -20.53
CA VAL A 190 18.45 27.83 -20.11
C VAL A 190 17.60 26.97 -21.06
N GLU A 191 17.86 26.98 -22.36
CA GLU A 191 17.14 26.15 -23.32
C GLU A 191 17.40 24.66 -23.06
N GLN A 192 18.64 24.23 -22.78
CA GLN A 192 18.94 22.82 -22.43
C GLN A 192 18.36 22.41 -21.09
N ALA A 193 18.47 23.25 -20.06
CA ALA A 193 17.85 22.99 -18.77
C ALA A 193 16.32 22.98 -18.86
N SER A 194 15.75 23.90 -19.65
CA SER A 194 14.30 23.97 -19.88
C SER A 194 13.78 22.77 -20.65
N GLU A 195 14.57 22.17 -21.56
CA GLU A 195 14.17 20.98 -22.29
C GLU A 195 14.18 19.73 -21.40
N LEU A 196 15.14 19.61 -20.48
CA LEU A 196 15.16 18.56 -19.46
C LEU A 196 13.96 18.68 -18.49
N ILE A 197 13.64 19.91 -18.10
CA ILE A 197 12.50 20.20 -17.22
C ILE A 197 11.18 20.09 -17.98
N ARG A 198 11.12 20.51 -19.24
CA ARG A 198 9.92 20.46 -20.08
C ARG A 198 9.45 19.03 -20.36
N LYS A 199 10.37 18.07 -20.49
CA LYS A 199 9.99 16.66 -20.63
C LYS A 199 9.32 16.09 -19.40
N ALA A 200 9.53 16.73 -18.26
CA ALA A 200 8.94 16.29 -16.99
C ALA A 200 7.55 16.90 -16.73
N GLU A 201 7.16 18.05 -17.37
CA GLU A 201 6.10 18.87 -16.76
C GLU A 201 5.35 19.86 -17.69
N ASP A 202 4.88 19.44 -18.85
CA ASP A 202 4.22 20.35 -19.80
C ASP A 202 2.98 21.11 -19.28
N ASP A 203 2.43 20.79 -18.04
CA ASP A 203 1.14 21.32 -17.61
C ASP A 203 1.06 21.85 -16.16
N VAL A 204 2.16 22.04 -15.41
CA VAL A 204 2.08 22.48 -14.00
C VAL A 204 2.42 23.98 -13.84
N PRO A 205 1.48 24.84 -13.41
CA PRO A 205 1.76 26.24 -13.14
C PRO A 205 2.76 26.44 -11.97
N PHE A 206 3.75 27.30 -12.14
CA PHE A 206 4.83 27.54 -11.18
C PHE A 206 4.39 28.12 -9.84
N ASP A 207 3.27 28.80 -9.80
CA ASP A 207 2.66 29.41 -8.62
C ASP A 207 1.52 28.58 -8.07
N SER A 208 1.35 27.36 -8.60
CA SER A 208 0.28 26.47 -8.13
C SER A 208 0.39 26.19 -6.63
N PRO A 209 -0.74 25.95 -5.96
CA PRO A 209 -0.76 25.57 -4.56
C PRO A 209 0.12 24.36 -4.26
N ALA A 210 0.13 23.38 -5.16
CA ALA A 210 0.96 22.18 -5.07
C ALA A 210 2.45 22.51 -5.00
N ILE A 211 2.96 23.34 -5.92
CA ILE A 211 4.38 23.72 -5.92
C ILE A 211 4.78 24.44 -4.63
N ARG A 212 3.90 25.29 -4.08
CA ARG A 212 4.14 25.93 -2.78
C ARG A 212 4.24 24.92 -1.64
N ASP A 213 3.36 23.92 -1.63
CA ASP A 213 3.34 22.89 -0.58
C ASP A 213 4.53 21.92 -0.68
N LEU A 214 5.10 21.76 -1.88
CA LEU A 214 6.25 20.85 -2.09
C LEU A 214 7.61 21.51 -1.81
N ARG A 215 7.68 22.79 -1.48
CA ARG A 215 8.95 23.45 -1.09
C ARG A 215 9.48 22.86 0.20
N ARG A 216 10.81 22.65 0.25
CA ARG A 216 11.48 22.23 1.49
C ARG A 216 11.38 23.35 2.54
N ALA A 217 11.41 22.99 3.84
CA ALA A 217 11.35 23.95 4.94
C ALA A 217 12.44 25.04 4.80
N GLN A 218 13.67 24.65 4.47
CA GLN A 218 14.81 25.56 4.22
C GLN A 218 14.62 26.50 3.02
N ASP A 219 13.70 26.19 2.12
CA ASP A 219 13.33 27.02 0.97
C ASP A 219 12.02 27.81 1.22
N GLY A 220 11.60 27.92 2.47
CA GLY A 220 10.39 28.63 2.90
C GLY A 220 9.10 27.82 2.75
N GLY A 221 9.22 26.50 2.73
CA GLY A 221 8.10 25.56 2.62
C GLY A 221 7.34 25.38 3.91
N TRP A 222 6.40 26.23 4.19
CA TRP A 222 5.59 26.22 5.41
C TRP A 222 4.78 24.91 5.61
N PHE A 223 4.24 24.32 4.55
CA PHE A 223 3.47 23.08 4.64
C PHE A 223 4.35 21.92 5.13
N ILE A 224 5.53 21.77 4.53
CA ILE A 224 6.50 20.71 4.88
C ILE A 224 6.99 20.86 6.32
N GLU A 225 7.34 22.09 6.73
CA GLU A 225 7.78 22.38 8.10
C GLU A 225 6.73 21.96 9.12
N LYS A 226 5.47 22.32 8.90
CA LYS A 226 4.38 21.97 9.82
C LYS A 226 3.98 20.50 9.80
N SER A 227 4.00 19.88 8.64
CA SER A 227 3.51 18.49 8.47
C SER A 227 4.46 17.45 9.03
N GLY A 228 5.78 17.73 9.06
CA GLY A 228 6.81 16.78 9.50
C GLY A 228 6.79 16.45 10.99
N ASN A 229 6.24 17.36 11.82
CA ASN A 229 6.16 17.23 13.29
C ASN A 229 4.80 16.74 13.79
N ARG A 230 3.84 16.49 12.90
CA ARG A 230 2.51 16.03 13.31
C ARG A 230 2.53 14.59 13.75
N GLU A 231 1.64 14.26 14.67
CA GLU A 231 1.35 12.90 15.09
C GLU A 231 0.83 12.07 13.91
N HIS A 232 1.25 10.80 13.88
CA HIS A 232 0.78 9.80 12.90
C HIS A 232 0.19 8.60 13.64
N PRO A 233 -0.83 7.93 13.09
CA PRO A 233 -1.35 6.69 13.66
C PRO A 233 -0.27 5.61 13.80
N LEU A 234 -0.20 4.95 14.95
CA LEU A 234 0.76 3.86 15.20
C LEU A 234 0.24 2.48 14.75
N ASP A 235 -1.04 2.37 14.44
CA ASP A 235 -1.70 1.15 13.94
C ASP A 235 -1.75 1.08 12.40
N VAL A 236 -1.10 2.01 11.72
CA VAL A 236 -0.88 1.99 10.27
C VAL A 236 0.52 1.47 9.97
N GLU A 237 0.63 0.58 9.00
CA GLU A 237 1.90 0.16 8.46
C GLU A 237 2.35 1.13 7.35
N TYR A 238 3.56 1.66 7.48
CA TYR A 238 4.12 2.62 6.54
C TYR A 238 5.24 1.98 5.72
N ILE A 239 5.16 2.09 4.39
CA ILE A 239 6.20 1.61 3.48
C ILE A 239 6.63 2.77 2.58
N SER A 240 7.88 3.19 2.68
CA SER A 240 8.47 4.18 1.79
C SER A 240 9.30 3.48 0.71
N VAL A 241 8.85 3.54 -0.54
CA VAL A 241 9.61 3.09 -1.69
C VAL A 241 10.38 4.30 -2.23
N ILE A 242 11.71 4.25 -2.16
CA ILE A 242 12.57 5.35 -2.51
C ILE A 242 13.46 5.00 -3.71
N GLY A 243 13.70 5.97 -4.58
CA GLY A 243 14.74 5.88 -5.59
C GLY A 243 16.08 6.33 -5.02
N ASP A 244 17.11 5.58 -5.33
CA ASP A 244 18.47 5.90 -4.91
C ASP A 244 19.43 5.64 -6.09
N VAL A 245 19.53 6.61 -6.99
CA VAL A 245 20.42 6.57 -8.16
C VAL A 245 21.55 7.59 -8.01
N ASP A 246 22.74 7.19 -8.40
CA ASP A 246 23.85 8.12 -8.56
C ASP A 246 23.73 8.87 -9.87
N ILE A 247 23.02 10.01 -9.83
CA ILE A 247 22.77 10.86 -11.02
C ILE A 247 24.07 11.29 -11.67
N MET A 248 25.16 11.50 -10.90
CA MET A 248 26.47 11.86 -11.46
C MET A 248 27.09 10.71 -12.25
N LYS A 249 26.89 9.49 -11.81
CA LYS A 249 27.32 8.29 -12.54
C LYS A 249 26.50 8.15 -13.83
N GLU A 250 25.17 8.29 -13.74
CA GLU A 250 24.29 8.25 -14.92
C GLU A 250 24.62 9.34 -15.93
N LEU A 251 24.84 10.59 -15.50
CA LEU A 251 25.30 11.68 -16.37
C LEU A 251 26.70 11.43 -16.95
N SER A 252 27.56 10.66 -16.25
CA SER A 252 28.89 10.32 -16.76
C SER A 252 28.87 9.29 -17.88
N VAL A 253 27.92 8.36 -17.84
CA VAL A 253 27.70 7.34 -18.87
C VAL A 253 27.19 7.95 -20.20
N LEU A 254 26.51 9.08 -20.15
CA LEU A 254 26.02 9.80 -21.33
C LEU A 254 27.13 10.46 -22.15
N ASN A 255 28.39 10.31 -21.75
CA ASN A 255 29.63 10.65 -22.49
C ASN A 255 29.64 12.04 -23.17
N LYS A 256 28.93 13.01 -22.61
CA LYS A 256 28.98 14.41 -23.02
C LYS A 256 29.87 15.17 -22.05
N SER A 257 31.12 15.37 -22.44
CA SER A 257 32.20 15.98 -21.62
C SER A 257 31.88 17.36 -21.00
N GLY A 258 30.78 17.97 -21.37
CA GLY A 258 30.29 19.24 -20.81
C GLY A 258 29.07 19.12 -19.91
N ALA A 259 28.40 17.98 -19.84
CA ALA A 259 27.12 17.86 -19.13
C ALA A 259 27.25 18.07 -17.61
N LYS A 260 28.32 17.54 -17.01
CA LYS A 260 28.60 17.72 -15.55
C LYS A 260 28.89 19.18 -15.21
N GLU A 261 29.71 19.84 -16.01
CA GLU A 261 30.10 21.23 -15.78
C GLU A 261 28.91 22.17 -16.05
N LEU A 262 28.18 21.94 -17.12
CA LEU A 262 26.95 22.65 -17.42
C LEU A 262 25.92 22.51 -16.30
N PHE A 263 25.71 21.29 -15.82
CA PHE A 263 24.78 21.02 -14.73
C PHE A 263 25.23 21.71 -13.43
N ARG A 264 26.52 21.65 -13.07
CA ARG A 264 27.10 22.34 -11.91
C ARG A 264 26.91 23.87 -12.01
N ARG A 265 27.10 24.45 -13.18
CA ARG A 265 26.89 25.90 -13.42
C ARG A 265 25.44 26.30 -13.28
N ILE A 266 24.53 25.50 -13.85
CA ILE A 266 23.08 25.71 -13.71
C ILE A 266 22.70 25.68 -12.23
N MET A 267 23.19 24.69 -11.49
CA MET A 267 22.90 24.55 -10.07
C MET A 267 23.47 25.69 -9.22
N GLY A 268 24.70 26.15 -9.53
CA GLY A 268 25.30 27.32 -8.90
C GLY A 268 24.53 28.60 -9.13
N LEU A 269 24.03 28.82 -10.36
CA LEU A 269 23.16 29.96 -10.71
C LEU A 269 21.82 29.91 -9.98
N LEU A 270 21.32 28.72 -9.66
CA LEU A 270 20.09 28.51 -8.91
C LEU A 270 20.24 28.79 -7.41
N GLY A 271 21.47 29.11 -6.94
CA GLY A 271 21.76 29.23 -5.50
C GLY A 271 21.49 27.92 -4.75
N MET A 272 21.45 26.80 -5.48
CA MET A 272 21.32 25.46 -4.94
C MET A 272 22.72 24.92 -4.76
N GLY A 273 23.15 24.64 -3.54
CA GLY A 273 24.36 23.89 -3.32
C GLY A 273 24.28 22.59 -4.13
N VAL A 274 25.28 22.33 -4.96
CA VAL A 274 25.38 21.13 -5.80
C VAL A 274 25.15 19.88 -4.92
N GLU A 275 25.56 19.94 -3.68
CA GLU A 275 25.41 18.91 -2.65
C GLU A 275 23.95 18.51 -2.38
N SER A 276 23.02 19.44 -2.39
CA SER A 276 21.61 19.16 -2.03
C SER A 276 20.81 18.38 -3.09
N LEU A 277 21.32 18.28 -4.32
CA LEU A 277 20.76 17.44 -5.38
C LEU A 277 21.48 16.10 -5.50
N PHE A 278 22.68 16.00 -4.90
CA PHE A 278 23.53 14.83 -4.96
C PHE A 278 23.53 14.00 -3.67
N GLU A 279 22.68 14.34 -2.71
CA GLU A 279 22.47 13.54 -1.48
C GLU A 279 21.85 12.16 -1.74
N GLY A 280 21.96 11.63 -2.98
CA GLY A 280 21.26 10.44 -3.41
C GLY A 280 19.75 10.72 -3.57
N GLY A 281 19.07 9.93 -4.35
CA GLY A 281 17.64 10.09 -4.59
C GLY A 281 17.23 9.65 -5.99
N ASP A 282 16.03 10.05 -6.42
CA ASP A 282 15.47 9.66 -7.71
C ASP A 282 15.62 10.74 -8.81
N GLY A 283 16.37 11.79 -8.53
CA GLY A 283 16.58 12.92 -9.42
C GLY A 283 15.59 14.08 -9.27
N VAL A 284 14.48 13.86 -8.58
CA VAL A 284 13.46 14.89 -8.27
C VAL A 284 13.36 15.11 -6.76
N VAL A 285 13.44 14.05 -5.97
CA VAL A 285 13.33 14.04 -4.52
C VAL A 285 14.56 13.38 -3.93
N SER A 286 15.20 13.99 -2.93
CA SER A 286 16.32 13.37 -2.22
C SER A 286 15.88 12.09 -1.48
N ALA A 287 16.78 11.11 -1.36
CA ALA A 287 16.47 9.85 -0.69
C ALA A 287 15.97 10.05 0.75
N SER A 288 16.56 11.00 1.48
CA SER A 288 16.12 11.38 2.84
C SER A 288 14.70 11.96 2.87
N SER A 289 14.30 12.71 1.83
CA SER A 289 12.97 13.27 1.73
C SER A 289 11.91 12.24 1.35
N GLN A 290 12.30 11.16 0.67
CA GLN A 290 11.35 10.13 0.24
C GLN A 290 10.94 9.17 1.36
N THR A 291 11.67 9.10 2.47
CA THR A 291 11.36 8.19 3.57
C THR A 291 10.68 8.88 4.75
N ILE A 292 9.58 8.29 5.21
CA ILE A 292 8.86 8.74 6.41
C ILE A 292 9.74 8.61 7.67
N ASN A 293 10.68 7.67 7.71
CA ASN A 293 11.57 7.42 8.84
C ASN A 293 12.42 8.63 9.23
N GLU A 294 12.67 9.54 8.30
CA GLU A 294 13.46 10.76 8.52
C GLU A 294 12.64 11.93 9.10
N LEU A 295 11.32 11.77 9.20
CA LEU A 295 10.47 12.80 9.82
C LEU A 295 10.72 12.90 11.34
N PRO A 296 10.76 14.11 11.92
CA PRO A 296 11.04 14.31 13.34
C PRO A 296 10.11 13.49 14.25
N TRP A 297 8.83 13.42 13.93
CA TRP A 297 7.89 12.64 14.72
C TRP A 297 8.23 11.15 14.72
N PHE A 298 8.52 10.54 13.56
CA PHE A 298 8.91 9.11 13.49
C PHE A 298 10.24 8.85 14.19
N ARG A 299 11.21 9.76 14.07
CA ARG A 299 12.50 9.63 14.77
C ARG A 299 12.34 9.60 16.28
N SER A 300 11.34 10.29 16.84
CA SER A 300 11.07 10.33 18.28
C SER A 300 10.34 9.09 18.82
N GLN A 301 9.75 8.24 17.94
CA GLN A 301 8.97 7.10 18.40
C GLN A 301 9.85 5.87 18.73
N PRO A 302 9.71 5.27 19.91
CA PRO A 302 10.33 4.00 20.23
C PRO A 302 9.70 2.88 19.35
N GLY A 303 10.53 2.00 18.81
CA GLY A 303 10.03 0.86 18.03
C GLY A 303 9.46 1.18 16.65
N ARG A 304 9.75 2.37 16.10
CA ARG A 304 9.32 2.83 14.76
C ARG A 304 9.59 1.81 13.63
N GLN A 305 10.64 1.01 13.75
CA GLN A 305 11.01 -0.02 12.76
C GLN A 305 9.97 -1.12 12.61
N ARG A 306 9.02 -1.24 13.55
CA ARG A 306 7.92 -2.20 13.48
C ARG A 306 6.74 -1.69 12.64
N ILE A 307 6.61 -0.37 12.52
CA ILE A 307 5.49 0.28 11.81
C ILE A 307 5.92 0.96 10.51
N SER A 308 7.21 1.21 10.31
CA SER A 308 7.70 1.86 9.10
C SER A 308 8.93 1.20 8.53
N GLN A 309 8.92 0.94 7.23
CA GLN A 309 10.04 0.37 6.48
C GLN A 309 10.36 1.22 5.25
N THR A 310 11.61 1.16 4.82
CA THR A 310 12.09 1.83 3.62
C THR A 310 12.66 0.80 2.66
N ILE A 311 12.17 0.83 1.42
CA ILE A 311 12.62 -0.05 0.33
C ILE A 311 13.29 0.81 -0.72
N LYS A 312 14.55 0.46 -1.05
CA LYS A 312 15.34 1.18 -2.04
C LYS A 312 15.23 0.51 -3.40
N LEU A 313 14.98 1.32 -4.42
CA LEU A 313 15.00 0.92 -5.82
C LEU A 313 16.06 1.75 -6.56
N SER A 314 16.78 1.10 -7.45
CA SER A 314 17.70 1.80 -8.36
C SER A 314 16.92 2.33 -9.57
N SER A 315 16.08 3.36 -9.35
CA SER A 315 15.24 3.96 -10.38
C SER A 315 15.08 5.47 -10.18
N VAL A 316 14.98 6.20 -11.28
CA VAL A 316 14.63 7.63 -11.28
C VAL A 316 13.14 7.83 -11.06
N HIS A 317 12.74 9.06 -10.69
CA HIS A 317 11.37 9.40 -10.25
C HIS A 317 10.28 8.89 -11.20
N GLU A 318 10.39 9.17 -12.47
CA GLU A 318 9.38 8.76 -13.48
C GLU A 318 9.37 7.25 -13.77
N GLU A 319 10.44 6.55 -13.42
CA GLU A 319 10.58 5.12 -13.67
C GLU A 319 10.12 4.24 -12.51
N HIS A 320 9.86 4.82 -11.34
CA HIS A 320 9.36 4.06 -10.19
C HIS A 320 8.15 3.19 -10.54
N LEU A 321 7.22 3.71 -11.29
CA LEU A 321 6.01 3.00 -11.65
C LEU A 321 6.25 1.85 -12.66
N LYS A 322 7.40 1.82 -13.35
CA LYS A 322 7.76 0.71 -14.25
C LYS A 322 8.11 -0.56 -13.45
N ASN A 323 8.58 -0.43 -12.22
CA ASN A 323 8.85 -1.54 -11.30
C ASN A 323 7.59 -1.99 -10.54
N SER A 324 6.44 -1.88 -11.18
CA SER A 324 5.14 -2.00 -10.53
C SER A 324 4.88 -3.35 -9.89
N SER A 325 5.36 -4.47 -10.47
CA SER A 325 5.12 -5.78 -9.86
C SER A 325 5.77 -5.90 -8.48
N GLU A 326 6.98 -5.38 -8.29
CA GLU A 326 7.65 -5.38 -6.98
C GLU A 326 6.98 -4.43 -6.00
N ILE A 327 6.67 -3.19 -6.45
CA ILE A 327 6.01 -2.20 -5.62
C ILE A 327 4.59 -2.63 -5.26
N GLN A 328 3.82 -3.13 -6.24
CA GLN A 328 2.43 -3.50 -6.01
C GLN A 328 2.29 -4.76 -5.13
N LYS A 329 3.26 -5.66 -5.15
CA LYS A 329 3.34 -6.78 -4.19
C LYS A 329 3.33 -6.31 -2.75
N LEU A 330 3.98 -5.18 -2.44
CA LEU A 330 4.05 -4.64 -1.08
C LEU A 330 2.69 -4.35 -0.47
N SER A 331 1.67 -4.04 -1.28
CA SER A 331 0.31 -3.84 -0.80
C SER A 331 -0.30 -5.11 -0.20
N LEU A 332 0.15 -6.27 -0.70
CA LEU A 332 -0.41 -7.58 -0.40
C LEU A 332 0.63 -8.54 0.19
N GLU A 333 1.90 -8.10 0.28
CA GLU A 333 2.99 -8.90 0.82
C GLU A 333 2.90 -8.92 2.35
N ASP A 334 2.29 -9.99 2.85
CA ASP A 334 2.24 -10.28 4.26
C ASP A 334 2.25 -11.78 4.48
N GLN A 335 2.52 -12.18 5.71
CA GLN A 335 2.35 -13.57 6.10
C GLN A 335 0.86 -13.83 6.34
N PRO A 336 0.34 -14.99 5.93
CA PRO A 336 -0.98 -15.40 6.37
C PRO A 336 -1.03 -15.44 7.90
N GLU A 337 -2.12 -14.99 8.49
CA GLU A 337 -2.29 -15.01 9.93
C GLU A 337 -3.35 -16.04 10.32
N PHE A 338 -2.97 -17.04 11.07
CA PHE A 338 -3.88 -18.02 11.63
C PHE A 338 -4.80 -17.36 12.67
N LYS A 339 -6.11 -17.47 12.51
CA LYS A 339 -7.11 -16.88 13.41
C LYS A 339 -7.71 -17.90 14.37
N GLY A 340 -7.92 -19.12 13.94
CA GLY A 340 -8.47 -20.16 14.77
C GLY A 340 -8.69 -21.47 14.05
N ALA A 341 -8.92 -22.51 14.86
CA ALA A 341 -9.42 -23.79 14.39
C ALA A 341 -10.35 -24.36 15.47
N GLU A 342 -11.52 -24.83 15.03
CA GLU A 342 -12.56 -25.38 15.89
C GLU A 342 -13.18 -26.61 15.26
N PHE A 343 -13.67 -27.54 16.10
CA PHE A 343 -14.34 -28.74 15.65
C PHE A 343 -15.83 -28.55 15.50
N PHE A 344 -16.36 -29.07 14.41
CA PHE A 344 -17.79 -29.12 14.13
C PHE A 344 -18.18 -30.49 13.60
N ARG A 345 -19.46 -30.82 13.76
CA ARG A 345 -20.05 -32.01 13.15
C ARG A 345 -20.71 -31.61 11.84
N ASN A 346 -20.42 -32.34 10.76
CA ASN A 346 -21.08 -32.11 9.47
C ASN A 346 -22.56 -32.53 9.60
N ALA A 347 -23.48 -31.59 9.31
CA ALA A 347 -24.92 -31.85 9.39
C ALA A 347 -25.40 -32.96 8.44
N ASP A 348 -24.76 -33.09 7.26
CA ASP A 348 -25.18 -34.01 6.21
C ASP A 348 -24.60 -35.42 6.37
N SER A 349 -23.37 -35.55 6.89
CA SER A 349 -22.65 -36.83 6.94
C SER A 349 -22.31 -37.33 8.34
N ASP A 350 -22.64 -36.57 9.38
CA ASP A 350 -22.27 -36.83 10.77
C ASP A 350 -20.73 -36.93 11.01
N GLU A 351 -19.92 -36.60 9.98
CA GLU A 351 -18.46 -36.62 10.07
C GLU A 351 -17.93 -35.40 10.85
N LEU A 352 -16.79 -35.61 11.50
CA LEU A 352 -16.14 -34.52 12.22
C LEU A 352 -15.31 -33.65 11.27
N LEU A 353 -15.54 -32.35 11.33
CA LEU A 353 -14.83 -31.32 10.57
C LEU A 353 -13.96 -30.48 11.50
N LEU A 354 -12.75 -30.17 11.08
CA LEU A 354 -11.95 -29.09 11.62
C LEU A 354 -12.15 -27.87 10.72
N ILE A 355 -12.78 -26.83 11.28
CA ILE A 355 -12.95 -25.55 10.59
C ILE A 355 -11.77 -24.67 10.96
N LEU A 356 -11.01 -24.26 9.94
CA LEU A 356 -9.82 -23.43 10.06
C LEU A 356 -10.09 -22.06 9.45
N GLU A 357 -9.69 -21.00 10.16
CA GLU A 357 -9.79 -19.62 9.71
C GLU A 357 -8.42 -18.93 9.72
N TYR A 358 -8.17 -18.15 8.67
CA TYR A 358 -6.97 -17.33 8.55
C TYR A 358 -7.23 -16.08 7.71
N THR A 359 -6.40 -15.06 7.89
CA THR A 359 -6.37 -13.86 7.03
C THR A 359 -5.12 -13.86 6.16
N ASP A 360 -5.24 -13.29 4.98
CA ASP A 360 -4.14 -13.09 4.03
C ASP A 360 -4.57 -12.01 3.03
N TYR A 361 -3.67 -11.13 2.64
CA TYR A 361 -3.97 -10.01 1.75
C TYR A 361 -4.10 -10.43 0.28
N LEU A 362 -3.59 -11.59 -0.08
CA LEU A 362 -3.71 -12.12 -1.44
C LEU A 362 -5.06 -12.77 -1.69
N PRO A 363 -5.48 -12.88 -2.97
CA PRO A 363 -6.59 -13.75 -3.35
C PRO A 363 -6.37 -15.19 -2.91
N LYS A 364 -7.44 -15.97 -2.77
CA LYS A 364 -7.33 -17.38 -2.37
C LYS A 364 -6.61 -18.24 -3.39
N ASP A 365 -6.65 -17.86 -4.67
CA ASP A 365 -5.96 -18.56 -5.75
C ASP A 365 -4.44 -18.53 -5.52
N GLY A 366 -3.81 -19.70 -5.56
CA GLY A 366 -2.40 -19.86 -5.21
C GLY A 366 -2.11 -20.02 -3.70
N CYS A 367 -3.11 -19.92 -2.82
CA CYS A 367 -2.98 -20.33 -1.42
C CYS A 367 -2.95 -21.86 -1.30
N SER A 368 -2.26 -22.38 -0.31
CA SER A 368 -2.33 -23.79 0.10
C SER A 368 -2.37 -23.91 1.61
N VAL A 369 -3.16 -24.83 2.11
CA VAL A 369 -3.21 -25.19 3.52
C VAL A 369 -2.83 -26.65 3.63
N ASN A 370 -1.74 -26.93 4.36
CA ASN A 370 -1.30 -28.27 4.69
C ASN A 370 -1.53 -28.50 6.17
N ILE A 371 -2.16 -29.58 6.52
CA ILE A 371 -2.37 -29.97 7.90
C ILE A 371 -1.84 -31.37 8.16
N GLU A 372 -1.07 -31.53 9.20
CA GLU A 372 -0.56 -32.79 9.70
C GLU A 372 -1.19 -33.09 11.03
N PHE A 373 -1.86 -34.22 11.15
CA PHE A 373 -2.39 -34.75 12.40
C PHE A 373 -1.42 -35.80 12.96
N LYS A 374 -1.05 -35.69 14.22
CA LYS A 374 -0.16 -36.62 14.91
C LYS A 374 -0.85 -37.26 16.11
N GLN A 375 -0.87 -38.59 16.13
CA GLN A 375 -1.42 -39.37 17.23
C GLN A 375 -0.66 -40.68 17.38
N ASN A 376 -0.25 -41.05 18.61
CA ASN A 376 0.42 -42.31 18.92
C ASN A 376 1.60 -42.65 17.99
N GLY A 377 2.41 -41.65 17.63
CA GLY A 377 3.56 -41.82 16.73
C GLY A 377 3.22 -41.97 15.22
N LYS A 378 1.95 -41.90 14.87
CA LYS A 378 1.50 -41.88 13.46
C LYS A 378 1.20 -40.46 13.02
N SER A 379 1.49 -40.15 11.74
CA SER A 379 1.20 -38.87 11.10
C SER A 379 0.26 -39.08 9.90
N PHE A 380 -0.68 -38.15 9.75
CA PHE A 380 -1.63 -38.09 8.63
C PHE A 380 -1.62 -36.68 8.07
N THR A 381 -1.31 -36.51 6.80
CA THR A 381 -1.26 -35.18 6.17
C THR A 381 -2.41 -35.02 5.19
N LYS A 382 -3.06 -33.86 5.21
CA LYS A 382 -4.08 -33.44 4.25
C LYS A 382 -3.70 -32.08 3.69
N GLN A 383 -3.79 -31.96 2.37
CA GLN A 383 -3.61 -30.70 1.64
C GLN A 383 -4.97 -30.20 1.17
N ILE A 384 -5.24 -28.91 1.41
CA ILE A 384 -6.46 -28.22 0.99
C ILE A 384 -6.16 -27.42 -0.28
N SER A 385 -6.98 -27.64 -1.30
CA SER A 385 -6.90 -26.90 -2.56
C SER A 385 -7.51 -25.50 -2.42
N PRO A 386 -7.06 -24.50 -3.21
CA PRO A 386 -7.66 -23.15 -3.23
C PRO A 386 -9.18 -23.15 -3.48
N LYS A 387 -9.68 -24.09 -4.29
CA LYS A 387 -11.12 -24.21 -4.57
C LYS A 387 -11.95 -24.54 -3.32
N ASP A 388 -11.35 -25.22 -2.34
CA ASP A 388 -12.00 -25.67 -1.10
C ASP A 388 -11.85 -24.61 0.02
N ILE A 389 -11.30 -23.45 -0.32
CA ILE A 389 -11.17 -22.29 0.59
C ILE A 389 -12.29 -21.31 0.29
N ALA A 390 -13.14 -21.05 1.27
CA ALA A 390 -14.20 -20.06 1.17
C ALA A 390 -13.74 -18.69 1.70
N LEU A 391 -14.19 -17.60 1.09
CA LEU A 391 -14.09 -16.25 1.65
C LEU A 391 -15.34 -15.99 2.49
N VAL A 392 -15.16 -15.64 3.74
CA VAL A 392 -16.24 -15.44 4.70
C VAL A 392 -16.11 -14.07 5.35
N SER A 393 -17.22 -13.32 5.37
CA SER A 393 -17.31 -12.06 6.10
C SER A 393 -17.67 -12.35 7.57
N THR A 394 -16.82 -11.91 8.50
CA THR A 394 -17.02 -12.04 9.94
C THR A 394 -17.17 -10.65 10.58
N SER A 395 -17.51 -10.58 11.85
CA SER A 395 -17.50 -9.31 12.60
C SER A 395 -16.12 -8.67 12.69
N SER A 396 -15.04 -9.46 12.52
CA SER A 396 -13.65 -8.99 12.54
C SER A 396 -13.08 -8.75 11.14
N GLY A 397 -13.89 -8.82 10.08
CA GLY A 397 -13.48 -8.60 8.69
C GLY A 397 -13.56 -9.86 7.82
N LEU A 398 -12.90 -9.79 6.66
CA LEU A 398 -12.86 -10.89 5.70
C LEU A 398 -11.83 -11.94 6.12
N VAL A 399 -12.27 -13.18 6.28
CA VAL A 399 -11.40 -14.33 6.58
C VAL A 399 -11.49 -15.38 5.48
N LYS A 400 -10.43 -16.17 5.33
CA LYS A 400 -10.41 -17.38 4.53
C LYS A 400 -10.71 -18.56 5.46
N ARG A 401 -11.69 -19.38 5.07
CA ARG A 401 -12.15 -20.53 5.84
C ARG A 401 -12.04 -21.80 5.01
N CYS A 402 -11.57 -22.85 5.62
CA CYS A 402 -11.64 -24.20 5.04
C CYS A 402 -12.15 -25.22 6.05
N ALA A 403 -12.96 -26.15 5.54
CA ALA A 403 -13.47 -27.30 6.30
C ALA A 403 -12.63 -28.52 5.97
N ILE A 404 -12.11 -29.18 6.98
CA ILE A 404 -11.16 -30.29 6.85
C ILE A 404 -11.76 -31.49 7.59
N GLU A 405 -12.12 -32.51 6.83
CA GLU A 405 -12.53 -33.80 7.41
C GLU A 405 -11.37 -34.43 8.17
N ILE A 406 -11.65 -34.86 9.41
CA ILE A 406 -10.68 -35.56 10.22
C ILE A 406 -10.51 -36.99 9.69
N PRO A 407 -9.27 -37.46 9.49
CA PRO A 407 -9.03 -38.84 9.07
C PRO A 407 -9.64 -39.83 10.08
N LYS A 408 -10.39 -40.83 9.58
CA LYS A 408 -11.02 -41.88 10.42
C LYS A 408 -10.02 -42.65 11.29
N SER A 409 -8.75 -42.58 10.97
CA SER A 409 -7.65 -43.18 11.75
C SER A 409 -7.23 -42.37 12.97
N ILE A 410 -7.74 -41.16 13.14
CA ILE A 410 -7.54 -40.32 14.33
C ILE A 410 -8.65 -40.64 15.34
N GLU A 411 -8.28 -41.14 16.48
CA GLU A 411 -9.20 -41.39 17.60
C GLU A 411 -9.43 -40.08 18.37
N ILE A 412 -10.55 -39.43 18.09
CA ILE A 412 -10.89 -38.11 18.64
C ILE A 412 -11.11 -38.10 20.18
N SER A 413 -11.43 -39.26 20.77
CA SER A 413 -11.55 -39.45 22.22
C SER A 413 -10.20 -39.40 22.94
N SER A 414 -9.11 -39.55 22.21
CA SER A 414 -7.73 -39.53 22.72
C SER A 414 -7.02 -38.24 22.31
N ALA A 415 -5.99 -37.86 23.08
CA ALA A 415 -5.20 -36.65 22.72
C ALA A 415 -4.46 -36.79 21.37
N PHE A 416 -4.48 -35.74 20.60
CA PHE A 416 -3.72 -35.65 19.36
C PHE A 416 -3.24 -34.21 19.10
N GLU A 417 -2.33 -34.03 18.14
CA GLU A 417 -1.77 -32.75 17.75
C GLU A 417 -2.06 -32.50 16.26
N SER A 418 -2.31 -31.25 15.91
CA SER A 418 -2.34 -30.81 14.54
C SER A 418 -1.33 -29.72 14.29
N SER A 419 -0.51 -29.87 13.24
CA SER A 419 0.38 -28.84 12.70
C SER A 419 -0.21 -28.30 11.40
N ILE A 420 -0.46 -27.01 11.37
CA ILE A 420 -1.14 -26.32 10.28
C ILE A 420 -0.13 -25.38 9.61
N ILE A 421 0.11 -25.56 8.32
CA ILE A 421 0.96 -24.68 7.52
C ILE A 421 0.10 -24.04 6.45
N ILE A 422 -0.02 -22.73 6.51
CA ILE A 422 -0.75 -21.91 5.53
C ILE A 422 0.29 -21.17 4.70
N LYS A 423 0.27 -21.35 3.37
CA LYS A 423 1.18 -20.69 2.43
C LYS A 423 0.39 -19.89 1.42
N ASN A 424 0.73 -18.64 1.21
CA ASN A 424 0.09 -17.78 0.22
C ASN A 424 0.78 -17.87 -1.16
N ALA A 425 0.18 -17.20 -2.16
CA ALA A 425 0.66 -17.21 -3.55
C ALA A 425 2.08 -16.62 -3.70
N PHE A 426 2.56 -15.79 -2.78
CA PHE A 426 3.92 -15.26 -2.79
C PHE A 426 4.92 -16.13 -2.01
N GLY A 427 4.48 -17.30 -1.54
CA GLY A 427 5.34 -18.24 -0.81
C GLY A 427 5.55 -17.88 0.67
N ARG A 428 4.93 -16.81 1.19
CA ARG A 428 4.93 -16.50 2.61
C ARG A 428 4.06 -17.52 3.35
N GLN A 429 4.46 -17.89 4.54
CA GLN A 429 3.75 -18.91 5.31
C GLN A 429 3.67 -18.59 6.80
N CYS A 430 2.61 -19.06 7.42
CA CYS A 430 2.53 -19.17 8.88
C CYS A 430 2.36 -20.64 9.27
N THR A 431 2.76 -20.94 10.50
CA THR A 431 2.59 -22.28 11.10
C THR A 431 1.89 -22.14 12.44
N ALA A 432 0.86 -22.93 12.65
CA ALA A 432 0.19 -23.04 13.93
C ALA A 432 0.20 -24.50 14.39
N VAL A 433 0.45 -24.72 15.68
CA VAL A 433 0.37 -26.04 16.30
C VAL A 433 -0.74 -26.01 17.33
N LYS A 434 -1.62 -26.97 17.28
CA LYS A 434 -2.75 -27.15 18.23
C LYS A 434 -2.73 -28.54 18.84
N SER A 435 -2.78 -28.58 20.15
CA SER A 435 -2.92 -29.82 20.92
C SER A 435 -4.39 -29.95 21.32
N TRP A 436 -4.97 -31.10 21.05
CA TRP A 436 -6.36 -31.43 21.34
C TRP A 436 -6.43 -32.49 22.41
N ARG A 437 -7.25 -32.27 23.42
CA ARG A 437 -7.41 -33.21 24.56
C ARG A 437 -8.78 -33.84 24.43
N GLY A 438 -8.88 -34.96 23.70
CA GLY A 438 -10.11 -35.77 23.58
C GLY A 438 -11.40 -34.95 23.40
N ILE A 439 -12.09 -35.14 22.33
CA ILE A 439 -13.30 -34.39 22.01
C ILE A 439 -14.52 -35.24 22.30
#